data_a1f7850bd4abcf0ba33ac6e4caf4a1e0
#
_entry.id   a1f7850bd4abcf0ba33ac6e4caf4a1e0
#
_cell.length_a   1.000
_cell.length_b   1.000
_cell.length_c   1.000
_cell.angle_alpha   90.00
_cell.angle_beta   90.00
_cell.angle_gamma   90.00
#
_symmetry.space_group_name_H-M   'P 1'
#
loop_
_entity.id
_entity.type
_entity.pdbx_description
1 polymer ?
#
loop_
_entity_poly.entity_id
_entity_poly.type
_entity_poly.pdbx_seq_one_letter_code
_entity_poly.pdbx_strand_id
1 'polypeptide(L)'
;ELVGALILAFQWIIGSSFVLEALVAFFGRGPLAPPIMWGRGLLPASYYWVDGLLLKGGPIQGFPGNRNPLAFVALLLAVCLVLRYMQTKRSPLSTLVWLVLCGAVLLLTQSATVALSTVGCFLVIAGLVVQRRVPERLRLRVVGGFAGIGVLTAIAAFFCRHMIADAFGRSPDMSGRSVIWHAVAPLVAQRPIGGWGWFIGWPTWMEPFASLVIRPDGTPTNQAHNVYVEAALTTGFVGAAMITVAIVWTLYRVVKVAVAHIDDNLWDVIPAVIIIAMFIQSFTESRLLFEGNWMLFVMIATWVKVRGEVPVVWPSAARQHLEYS
;
A
#
# COMPACT_ATOMS: atom_id res chain seq x y z
N GLU A 1 14.77 -3.27 -15.86
CA GLU A 1 15.17 -1.87 -15.55
C GLU A 1 14.19 -1.22 -14.55
N LEU A 2 12.88 -1.18 -14.83
CA LEU A 2 11.87 -0.54 -13.95
C LEU A 2 11.92 -1.05 -12.49
N VAL A 3 11.94 -2.37 -12.29
CA VAL A 3 11.98 -2.95 -10.93
C VAL A 3 13.27 -2.59 -10.20
N GLY A 4 14.41 -2.52 -10.91
CA GLY A 4 15.66 -2.06 -10.34
C GLY A 4 15.61 -0.61 -9.86
N ALA A 5 15.00 0.27 -10.66
CA ALA A 5 14.79 1.67 -10.31
C ALA A 5 13.84 1.83 -9.09
N LEU A 6 12.76 1.05 -9.04
CA LEU A 6 11.85 1.03 -7.89
C LEU A 6 12.54 0.57 -6.60
N ILE A 7 13.31 -0.51 -6.66
CA ILE A 7 14.09 -1.00 -5.51
C ILE A 7 15.03 0.09 -5.01
N LEU A 8 15.78 0.73 -5.91
CA LEU A 8 16.70 1.81 -5.55
C LEU A 8 15.97 2.99 -4.92
N ALA A 9 14.86 3.44 -5.50
CA ALA A 9 14.05 4.53 -4.96
C ALA A 9 13.52 4.20 -3.55
N PHE A 10 13.00 2.99 -3.35
CA PHE A 10 12.52 2.56 -2.04
C PHE A 10 13.65 2.44 -1.01
N GLN A 11 14.84 1.95 -1.43
CA GLN A 11 16.03 1.92 -0.57
C GLN A 11 16.45 3.31 -0.13
N TRP A 12 16.42 4.30 -1.03
CA TRP A 12 16.70 5.70 -0.69
C TRP A 12 15.69 6.25 0.32
N ILE A 13 14.38 6.02 0.13
CA ILE A 13 13.35 6.48 1.06
C ILE A 13 13.54 5.84 2.44
N ILE A 14 13.74 4.52 2.51
CA ILE A 14 13.91 3.82 3.79
C ILE A 14 15.22 4.23 4.47
N GLY A 15 16.33 4.27 3.73
CA GLY A 15 17.63 4.64 4.27
C GLY A 15 17.66 6.08 4.80
N SER A 16 17.19 7.04 4.01
CA SER A 16 17.10 8.44 4.43
C SER A 16 16.14 8.64 5.61
N SER A 17 15.02 7.90 5.65
CA SER A 17 14.09 7.92 6.78
C SER A 17 14.75 7.45 8.07
N PHE A 18 15.50 6.36 8.01
CA PHE A 18 16.20 5.83 9.19
C PHE A 18 17.30 6.78 9.68
N VAL A 19 18.05 7.38 8.76
CA VAL A 19 19.05 8.40 9.09
C VAL A 19 18.39 9.62 9.74
N LEU A 20 17.29 10.09 9.17
CA LEU A 20 16.56 11.25 9.71
C LEU A 20 16.02 10.98 11.12
N GLU A 21 15.39 9.81 11.34
CA GLU A 21 14.90 9.39 12.65
C GLU A 21 16.04 9.27 13.67
N ALA A 22 17.19 8.70 13.27
CA ALA A 22 18.37 8.57 14.11
C ALA A 22 18.95 9.95 14.48
N LEU A 23 19.08 10.86 13.51
CA LEU A 23 19.57 12.22 13.77
C LEU A 23 18.67 12.97 14.78
N VAL A 24 17.34 12.85 14.63
CA VAL A 24 16.40 13.48 15.57
C VAL A 24 16.44 12.81 16.93
N ALA A 25 16.55 11.48 16.99
CA ALA A 25 16.58 10.73 18.24
C ALA A 25 17.86 10.97 19.07
N PHE A 26 19.02 11.12 18.41
CA PHE A 26 20.32 11.29 19.10
C PHE A 26 20.72 12.74 19.31
N PHE A 27 20.37 13.63 18.39
CA PHE A 27 20.84 15.04 18.40
C PHE A 27 19.69 16.05 18.49
N GLY A 28 18.43 15.63 18.26
CA GLY A 28 17.26 16.50 18.33
C GLY A 28 16.92 16.89 19.76
N ARG A 29 16.43 18.14 19.93
CA ARG A 29 15.90 18.64 21.20
C ARG A 29 14.38 18.45 21.33
N GLY A 30 13.77 17.72 20.42
CA GLY A 30 12.33 17.46 20.32
C GLY A 30 11.91 17.07 18.91
N PRO A 31 10.61 17.01 18.65
CA PRO A 31 10.09 16.66 17.32
C PRO A 31 10.53 17.64 16.25
N LEU A 32 10.78 17.14 15.04
CA LEU A 32 11.19 17.93 13.88
C LEU A 32 9.98 18.31 13.03
N ALA A 33 9.73 19.61 12.88
CA ALA A 33 8.76 20.13 11.93
C ALA A 33 9.33 20.29 10.52
N PRO A 34 8.49 20.23 9.46
CA PRO A 34 8.91 20.57 8.11
C PRO A 34 9.51 21.99 8.04
N PRO A 35 10.52 22.25 7.20
CA PRO A 35 11.18 23.57 7.10
C PRO A 35 10.21 24.74 6.90
N ILE A 36 9.13 24.53 6.14
CA ILE A 36 8.09 25.55 5.89
C ILE A 36 7.35 25.98 7.17
N MET A 37 7.42 25.19 8.24
CA MET A 37 6.78 25.44 9.52
C MET A 37 7.75 26.00 10.59
N TRP A 38 9.02 26.14 10.26
CA TRP A 38 10.00 26.65 11.22
C TRP A 38 9.68 28.09 11.64
N GLY A 39 9.89 28.41 12.91
CA GLY A 39 9.61 29.71 13.50
C GLY A 39 8.14 29.97 13.86
N ARG A 40 7.22 29.00 13.65
CA ARG A 40 5.79 29.16 13.98
C ARG A 40 5.43 28.85 15.43
N GLY A 41 6.39 28.56 16.30
CA GLY A 41 6.16 28.17 17.70
C GLY A 41 5.73 26.70 17.82
N LEU A 42 4.95 26.41 18.88
CA LEU A 42 4.43 25.05 19.09
C LEU A 42 3.36 24.71 18.04
N LEU A 43 3.54 23.58 17.38
CA LEU A 43 2.64 23.09 16.35
C LEU A 43 1.77 21.95 16.91
N PRO A 44 0.55 21.75 16.37
CA PRO A 44 -0.21 20.53 16.59
C PRO A 44 0.60 19.27 16.24
N ALA A 45 0.36 18.17 16.97
CA ALA A 45 1.14 16.93 16.83
C ALA A 45 1.19 16.40 15.40
N SER A 46 0.10 16.56 14.65
CA SER A 46 -0.01 16.09 13.25
C SER A 46 0.84 16.89 12.24
N TYR A 47 1.42 18.03 12.62
CA TYR A 47 2.28 18.84 11.75
C TYR A 47 3.77 18.50 11.87
N TYR A 48 4.15 17.75 12.92
CA TYR A 48 5.55 17.34 13.03
C TYR A 48 5.88 16.23 12.01
N TRP A 49 7.04 16.37 11.40
CA TRP A 49 7.55 15.46 10.39
C TRP A 49 8.15 14.20 11.01
N VAL A 50 8.90 14.36 12.11
CA VAL A 50 9.53 13.29 12.87
C VAL A 50 9.34 13.55 14.35
N ASP A 51 8.79 12.59 15.09
CA ASP A 51 8.48 12.75 16.50
C ASP A 51 9.66 12.44 17.43
N GLY A 52 10.77 11.90 16.92
CA GLY A 52 11.95 11.52 17.70
C GLY A 52 11.72 10.31 18.62
N LEU A 53 10.82 9.42 18.24
CA LEU A 53 10.42 8.26 19.06
C LEU A 53 11.20 6.97 18.74
N LEU A 54 12.22 7.02 17.87
CA LEU A 54 13.00 5.85 17.46
C LEU A 54 13.52 5.03 18.65
N LEU A 55 14.16 5.69 19.62
CA LEU A 55 14.72 5.02 20.80
C LEU A 55 13.66 4.62 21.84
N LYS A 56 12.43 5.11 21.70
CA LYS A 56 11.28 4.76 22.55
C LYS A 56 10.43 3.62 21.95
N GLY A 57 10.86 3.01 20.84
CA GLY A 57 10.12 1.95 20.16
C GLY A 57 9.07 2.43 19.15
N GLY A 58 9.15 3.69 18.71
CA GLY A 58 8.24 4.27 17.71
C GLY A 58 6.99 4.91 18.32
N PRO A 59 5.99 5.31 17.50
CA PRO A 59 5.97 5.16 16.05
C PRO A 59 6.93 6.10 15.32
N ILE A 60 7.61 5.61 14.28
CA ILE A 60 8.45 6.41 13.40
C ILE A 60 7.67 6.83 12.14
N GLN A 61 8.01 8.01 11.58
CA GLN A 61 7.34 8.60 10.41
C GLN A 61 8.29 8.78 9.22
N GLY A 62 9.56 9.01 9.49
CA GLY A 62 10.64 9.14 8.53
C GLY A 62 10.44 10.24 7.49
N PHE A 63 11.11 10.11 6.35
CA PHE A 63 11.05 11.10 5.27
C PHE A 63 9.63 11.38 4.74
N PRO A 64 8.70 10.40 4.64
CA PRO A 64 7.32 10.68 4.24
C PRO A 64 6.50 11.48 5.27
N GLY A 65 7.01 11.73 6.49
CA GLY A 65 6.31 12.47 7.54
C GLY A 65 5.02 11.79 8.02
N ASN A 66 4.87 10.51 7.76
CA ASN A 66 3.72 9.72 8.19
C ASN A 66 4.08 8.23 8.22
N ARG A 67 3.72 7.56 9.32
CA ARG A 67 4.03 6.14 9.55
C ARG A 67 3.46 5.18 8.51
N ASN A 68 2.23 5.43 8.00
CA ASN A 68 1.57 4.52 7.06
C ASN A 68 2.26 4.47 5.69
N PRO A 69 2.62 5.60 5.02
CA PRO A 69 3.41 5.56 3.79
C PRO A 69 4.81 4.96 4.00
N LEU A 70 5.48 5.28 5.11
CA LEU A 70 6.80 4.72 5.40
C LEU A 70 6.74 3.20 5.50
N ALA A 71 5.78 2.67 6.28
CA ALA A 71 5.55 1.24 6.40
C ALA A 71 5.21 0.59 5.05
N PHE A 72 4.40 1.27 4.22
CA PHE A 72 4.02 0.76 2.91
C PHE A 72 5.21 0.65 1.96
N VAL A 73 6.06 1.65 1.90
CA VAL A 73 7.31 1.60 1.12
C VAL A 73 8.23 0.47 1.62
N ALA A 74 8.33 0.26 2.93
CA ALA A 74 9.10 -0.84 3.50
C ALA A 74 8.55 -2.21 3.08
N LEU A 75 7.23 -2.38 3.08
CA LEU A 75 6.55 -3.58 2.59
C LEU A 75 6.86 -3.82 1.11
N LEU A 76 6.70 -2.79 0.26
CA LEU A 76 6.96 -2.92 -1.18
C LEU A 76 8.43 -3.26 -1.46
N LEU A 77 9.36 -2.62 -0.74
CA LEU A 77 10.79 -2.93 -0.86
C LEU A 77 11.06 -4.38 -0.47
N ALA A 78 10.53 -4.84 0.67
CA ALA A 78 10.72 -6.21 1.13
C ALA A 78 10.22 -7.24 0.10
N VAL A 79 9.02 -7.03 -0.45
CA VAL A 79 8.45 -7.89 -1.52
C VAL A 79 9.33 -7.91 -2.76
N CYS A 80 9.75 -6.73 -3.25
CA CYS A 80 10.61 -6.62 -4.43
C CYS A 80 11.96 -7.34 -4.20
N LEU A 81 12.54 -7.21 -3.00
CA LEU A 81 13.82 -7.86 -2.65
C LEU A 81 13.70 -9.37 -2.58
N VAL A 82 12.62 -9.89 -1.96
CA VAL A 82 12.36 -11.33 -1.88
C VAL A 82 12.21 -11.93 -3.28
N LEU A 83 11.36 -11.35 -4.13
CA LEU A 83 11.12 -11.84 -5.48
C LEU A 83 12.37 -11.72 -6.36
N ARG A 84 13.11 -10.60 -6.25
CA ARG A 84 14.41 -10.44 -6.91
C ARG A 84 15.39 -11.54 -6.49
N TYR A 85 15.51 -11.81 -5.19
CA TYR A 85 16.41 -12.85 -4.68
C TYR A 85 15.98 -14.24 -5.15
N MET A 86 14.68 -14.53 -5.12
CA MET A 86 14.14 -15.80 -5.64
C MET A 86 14.48 -16.00 -7.11
N GLN A 87 14.44 -14.95 -7.92
CA GLN A 87 14.77 -14.99 -9.35
C GLN A 87 16.27 -15.11 -9.64
N THR A 88 17.09 -14.32 -8.94
CA THR A 88 18.50 -14.12 -9.34
C THR A 88 19.50 -14.85 -8.46
N LYS A 89 19.15 -15.18 -7.21
CA LYS A 89 20.05 -15.70 -6.16
C LYS A 89 21.28 -14.81 -5.89
N ARG A 90 21.28 -13.56 -6.36
CA ARG A 90 22.42 -12.63 -6.22
C ARG A 90 22.31 -11.81 -4.94
N SER A 91 23.47 -11.42 -4.40
CA SER A 91 23.62 -10.50 -3.26
C SER A 91 22.80 -10.90 -2.00
N PRO A 92 22.96 -12.12 -1.47
CA PRO A 92 22.17 -12.59 -0.32
C PRO A 92 22.35 -11.70 0.91
N LEU A 93 23.59 -11.28 1.22
CA LEU A 93 23.88 -10.44 2.39
C LEU A 93 23.20 -9.06 2.28
N SER A 94 23.32 -8.38 1.13
CA SER A 94 22.66 -7.10 0.90
C SER A 94 21.12 -7.24 0.99
N THR A 95 20.57 -8.32 0.42
CA THR A 95 19.13 -8.60 0.52
C THR A 95 18.71 -8.79 1.98
N LEU A 96 19.46 -9.56 2.75
CA LEU A 96 19.17 -9.80 4.17
C LEU A 96 19.22 -8.49 4.98
N VAL A 97 20.26 -7.68 4.81
CA VAL A 97 20.40 -6.38 5.50
C VAL A 97 19.19 -5.49 5.24
N TRP A 98 18.77 -5.35 3.98
CA TRP A 98 17.62 -4.54 3.64
C TRP A 98 16.30 -5.14 4.14
N LEU A 99 16.13 -6.47 4.16
CA LEU A 99 14.96 -7.12 4.73
C LEU A 99 14.87 -6.92 6.25
N VAL A 100 16.00 -6.99 6.96
CA VAL A 100 16.07 -6.69 8.40
C VAL A 100 15.66 -5.22 8.63
N LEU A 101 16.19 -4.29 7.84
CA LEU A 101 15.83 -2.89 7.94
C LEU A 101 14.34 -2.64 7.64
N CYS A 102 13.78 -3.27 6.59
CA CYS A 102 12.35 -3.21 6.31
C CYS A 102 11.53 -3.77 7.46
N GLY A 103 11.92 -4.90 8.04
CA GLY A 103 11.27 -5.49 9.21
C GLY A 103 11.28 -4.55 10.41
N ALA A 104 12.41 -3.91 10.70
CA ALA A 104 12.52 -2.91 11.75
C ALA A 104 11.58 -1.72 11.50
N VAL A 105 11.54 -1.19 10.27
CA VAL A 105 10.62 -0.10 9.90
C VAL A 105 9.15 -0.53 10.06
N LEU A 106 8.78 -1.73 9.61
CA LEU A 106 7.41 -2.24 9.75
C LEU A 106 6.98 -2.33 11.22
N LEU A 107 7.87 -2.80 12.09
CA LEU A 107 7.61 -2.88 13.53
C LEU A 107 7.53 -1.49 14.17
N LEU A 108 8.51 -0.62 13.89
CA LEU A 108 8.62 0.69 14.50
C LEU A 108 7.54 1.69 14.03
N THR A 109 7.00 1.53 12.82
CA THR A 109 5.88 2.36 12.34
C THR A 109 4.56 2.04 13.03
N GLN A 110 4.43 0.84 13.62
CA GLN A 110 3.20 0.38 14.28
C GLN A 110 1.93 0.60 13.43
N SER A 111 2.04 0.37 12.10
CA SER A 111 0.94 0.60 11.16
C SER A 111 0.05 -0.63 11.02
N ALA A 112 -1.14 -0.60 11.63
CA ALA A 112 -2.11 -1.69 11.52
C ALA A 112 -2.59 -1.94 10.07
N THR A 113 -2.72 -0.87 9.28
CA THR A 113 -3.15 -0.97 7.87
C THR A 113 -2.13 -1.69 7.02
N VAL A 114 -0.83 -1.44 7.26
CA VAL A 114 0.25 -2.11 6.54
C VAL A 114 0.47 -3.53 7.07
N ALA A 115 0.22 -3.79 8.36
CA ALA A 115 0.24 -5.16 8.88
C ALA A 115 -0.76 -6.06 8.15
N LEU A 116 -1.98 -5.58 7.89
CA LEU A 116 -2.98 -6.29 7.08
C LEU A 116 -2.50 -6.52 5.64
N SER A 117 -1.90 -5.49 5.01
CA SER A 117 -1.32 -5.62 3.67
C SER A 117 -0.15 -6.62 3.65
N THR A 118 0.64 -6.69 4.71
CA THR A 118 1.76 -7.64 4.85
C THR A 118 1.23 -9.08 4.88
N VAL A 119 0.17 -9.35 5.64
CA VAL A 119 -0.50 -10.67 5.64
C VAL A 119 -1.01 -11.02 4.22
N GLY A 120 -1.66 -10.06 3.54
CA GLY A 120 -2.11 -10.26 2.16
C GLY A 120 -0.97 -10.58 1.20
N CYS A 121 0.14 -9.84 1.25
CA CYS A 121 1.33 -10.10 0.43
C CYS A 121 1.95 -11.48 0.75
N PHE A 122 1.99 -11.86 2.03
CA PHE A 122 2.47 -13.18 2.43
C PHE A 122 1.61 -14.30 1.84
N LEU A 123 0.28 -14.19 1.90
CA LEU A 123 -0.65 -15.16 1.30
C LEU A 123 -0.44 -15.26 -0.22
N VAL A 124 -0.22 -14.12 -0.89
CA VAL A 124 0.08 -14.10 -2.33
C VAL A 124 1.38 -14.85 -2.62
N ILE A 125 2.46 -14.54 -1.90
CA ILE A 125 3.77 -15.20 -2.10
C ILE A 125 3.66 -16.70 -1.80
N ALA A 126 2.96 -17.09 -0.74
CA ALA A 126 2.69 -18.49 -0.43
C ALA A 126 1.90 -19.19 -1.55
N GLY A 127 0.86 -18.53 -2.06
CA GLY A 127 0.09 -19.00 -3.21
C GLY A 127 0.95 -19.20 -4.46
N LEU A 128 1.87 -18.28 -4.73
CA LEU A 128 2.82 -18.36 -5.84
C LEU A 128 3.78 -19.56 -5.69
N VAL A 129 4.28 -19.81 -4.49
CA VAL A 129 5.13 -20.99 -4.22
C VAL A 129 4.36 -22.28 -4.45
N VAL A 130 3.11 -22.35 -4.00
CA VAL A 130 2.24 -23.52 -4.20
C VAL A 130 1.93 -23.72 -5.68
N GLN A 131 1.64 -22.66 -6.43
CA GLN A 131 1.33 -22.73 -7.86
C GLN A 131 2.44 -23.38 -8.68
N ARG A 132 3.72 -23.17 -8.32
CA ARG A 132 4.86 -23.81 -8.98
C ARG A 132 4.89 -25.35 -8.84
N ARG A 133 4.13 -25.88 -7.88
CA ARG A 133 4.06 -27.33 -7.58
C ARG A 133 2.81 -27.98 -8.12
N VAL A 134 1.90 -27.22 -8.74
CA VAL A 134 0.65 -27.75 -9.28
C VAL A 134 0.57 -27.60 -10.80
N PRO A 135 -0.11 -28.54 -11.49
CA PRO A 135 -0.37 -28.47 -12.93
C PRO A 135 -1.07 -27.16 -13.31
N GLU A 136 -0.75 -26.62 -14.49
CA GLU A 136 -1.27 -25.33 -15.00
C GLU A 136 -2.79 -25.23 -14.90
N ARG A 137 -3.52 -26.31 -15.22
CA ARG A 137 -4.99 -26.38 -15.16
C ARG A 137 -5.58 -26.10 -13.76
N LEU A 138 -4.79 -26.23 -12.70
CA LEU A 138 -5.24 -26.00 -11.32
C LEU A 138 -4.79 -24.63 -10.76
N ARG A 139 -3.90 -23.91 -11.43
CA ARG A 139 -3.32 -22.65 -10.92
C ARG A 139 -4.35 -21.59 -10.58
N LEU A 140 -5.36 -21.40 -11.44
CA LEU A 140 -6.44 -20.44 -11.15
C LEU A 140 -7.30 -20.87 -9.94
N ARG A 141 -7.48 -22.17 -9.70
CA ARG A 141 -8.16 -22.67 -8.49
C ARG A 141 -7.35 -22.38 -7.24
N VAL A 142 -6.02 -22.52 -7.32
CA VAL A 142 -5.10 -22.12 -6.22
C VAL A 142 -5.21 -20.63 -5.93
N VAL A 143 -5.20 -19.76 -6.96
CA VAL A 143 -5.44 -18.31 -6.79
C VAL A 143 -6.78 -18.07 -6.10
N GLY A 144 -7.85 -18.70 -6.58
CA GLY A 144 -9.18 -18.58 -5.97
C GLY A 144 -9.21 -19.04 -4.51
N GLY A 145 -8.51 -20.15 -4.19
CA GLY A 145 -8.38 -20.66 -2.83
C GLY A 145 -7.68 -19.65 -1.89
N PHE A 146 -6.53 -19.12 -2.30
CA PHE A 146 -5.82 -18.11 -1.52
C PHE A 146 -6.59 -16.79 -1.41
N ALA A 147 -7.29 -16.36 -2.46
CA ALA A 147 -8.19 -15.22 -2.41
C ALA A 147 -9.33 -15.46 -1.40
N GLY A 148 -9.92 -16.65 -1.40
CA GLY A 148 -10.94 -17.06 -0.43
C GLY A 148 -10.42 -17.03 1.01
N ILE A 149 -9.22 -17.55 1.26
CA ILE A 149 -8.55 -17.45 2.58
C ILE A 149 -8.36 -15.99 2.97
N GLY A 150 -7.91 -15.14 2.04
CA GLY A 150 -7.75 -13.70 2.28
C GLY A 150 -9.08 -13.03 2.67
N VAL A 151 -10.16 -13.33 1.97
CA VAL A 151 -11.51 -12.82 2.29
C VAL A 151 -11.97 -13.32 3.66
N LEU A 152 -11.83 -14.61 3.96
CA LEU A 152 -12.19 -15.17 5.26
C LEU A 152 -11.36 -14.54 6.39
N THR A 153 -10.06 -14.30 6.17
CA THR A 153 -9.19 -13.60 7.12
C THR A 153 -9.66 -12.18 7.36
N ALA A 154 -10.04 -11.45 6.31
CA ALA A 154 -10.58 -10.09 6.43
C ALA A 154 -11.91 -10.07 7.19
N ILE A 155 -12.81 -11.01 6.91
CA ILE A 155 -14.08 -11.18 7.62
C ILE A 155 -13.81 -11.49 9.11
N ALA A 156 -12.94 -12.44 9.41
CA ALA A 156 -12.58 -12.79 10.79
C ALA A 156 -11.97 -11.59 11.52
N ALA A 157 -11.05 -10.85 10.88
CA ALA A 157 -10.47 -9.63 11.44
C ALA A 157 -11.53 -8.55 11.73
N PHE A 158 -12.54 -8.42 10.87
CA PHE A 158 -13.66 -7.50 11.08
C PHE A 158 -14.50 -7.89 12.30
N PHE A 159 -14.83 -9.17 12.47
CA PHE A 159 -15.59 -9.62 13.63
C PHE A 159 -14.76 -9.56 14.95
N CYS A 160 -13.45 -9.85 14.84
CA CYS A 160 -12.52 -9.77 15.98
C CYS A 160 -11.94 -8.37 16.21
N ARG A 161 -12.42 -7.33 15.52
CA ARG A 161 -11.82 -5.98 15.55
C ARG A 161 -11.70 -5.37 16.95
N HIS A 162 -12.66 -5.63 17.84
CA HIS A 162 -12.63 -5.16 19.24
C HIS A 162 -11.47 -5.83 19.99
N MET A 163 -11.40 -7.14 19.92
CA MET A 163 -10.33 -7.93 20.57
C MET A 163 -8.93 -7.55 20.04
N ILE A 164 -8.83 -7.33 18.72
CA ILE A 164 -7.59 -6.88 18.06
C ILE A 164 -7.24 -5.46 18.52
N ALA A 165 -8.22 -4.54 18.57
CA ALA A 165 -8.00 -3.17 19.02
C ALA A 165 -7.53 -3.12 20.47
N ASP A 166 -8.16 -3.88 21.37
CA ASP A 166 -7.80 -3.97 22.78
C ASP A 166 -6.37 -4.51 22.94
N ALA A 167 -5.98 -5.55 22.19
CA ALA A 167 -4.63 -6.11 22.21
C ALA A 167 -3.55 -5.11 21.77
N PHE A 168 -3.91 -4.13 20.91
CA PHE A 168 -3.01 -3.06 20.46
C PHE A 168 -3.20 -1.72 21.20
N GLY A 169 -4.04 -1.68 22.26
CA GLY A 169 -4.34 -0.46 23.00
C GLY A 169 -4.97 0.64 22.16
N ARG A 170 -5.81 0.28 21.16
CA ARG A 170 -6.44 1.19 20.20
C ARG A 170 -7.95 1.16 20.30
N SER A 171 -8.60 2.26 19.86
CA SER A 171 -10.06 2.27 19.75
C SER A 171 -10.55 1.33 18.65
N PRO A 172 -11.67 0.61 18.87
CA PRO A 172 -12.23 -0.35 17.92
C PRO A 172 -12.81 0.29 16.64
N ASP A 173 -13.04 1.60 16.64
CA ASP A 173 -13.66 2.37 15.56
C ASP A 173 -12.71 2.70 14.39
N MET A 174 -11.64 1.91 14.21
CA MET A 174 -10.64 2.09 13.15
C MET A 174 -9.95 3.47 13.17
N SER A 175 -9.67 4.00 14.37
CA SER A 175 -8.97 5.29 14.57
C SER A 175 -9.78 6.50 14.07
N GLY A 176 -11.08 6.53 14.33
CA GLY A 176 -11.96 7.64 14.00
C GLY A 176 -12.46 7.66 12.55
N ARG A 177 -12.18 6.62 11.75
CA ARG A 177 -12.64 6.57 10.34
C ARG A 177 -14.15 6.52 10.21
N SER A 178 -14.85 5.84 11.11
CA SER A 178 -16.30 5.83 11.15
C SER A 178 -16.89 7.24 11.27
N VAL A 179 -16.32 8.08 12.14
CA VAL A 179 -16.72 9.48 12.29
C VAL A 179 -16.53 10.25 10.98
N ILE A 180 -15.37 10.06 10.32
CA ILE A 180 -15.10 10.70 9.03
C ILE A 180 -16.13 10.27 7.98
N TRP A 181 -16.39 8.97 7.85
CA TRP A 181 -17.34 8.47 6.83
C TRP A 181 -18.78 8.93 7.09
N HIS A 182 -19.22 8.99 8.34
CA HIS A 182 -20.50 9.55 8.71
C HIS A 182 -20.61 11.04 8.39
N ALA A 183 -19.54 11.81 8.56
CA ALA A 183 -19.51 13.23 8.20
C ALA A 183 -19.49 13.46 6.68
N VAL A 184 -18.82 12.56 5.92
CA VAL A 184 -18.72 12.65 4.46
C VAL A 184 -20.02 12.23 3.76
N ALA A 185 -20.76 11.26 4.29
CA ALA A 185 -21.96 10.71 3.64
C ALA A 185 -23.00 11.78 3.22
N PRO A 186 -23.36 12.79 4.04
CA PRO A 186 -24.26 13.87 3.63
C PRO A 186 -23.71 14.72 2.48
N LEU A 187 -22.39 14.92 2.40
CA LEU A 187 -21.77 15.68 1.31
C LEU A 187 -21.82 14.91 -0.01
N VAL A 188 -21.61 13.59 0.02
CA VAL A 188 -21.79 12.71 -1.14
C VAL A 188 -23.24 12.76 -1.62
N ALA A 189 -24.22 12.73 -0.70
CA ALA A 189 -25.64 12.80 -1.03
C ALA A 189 -26.04 14.14 -1.69
N GLN A 190 -25.36 15.24 -1.36
CA GLN A 190 -25.60 16.55 -2.00
C GLN A 190 -25.12 16.61 -3.45
N ARG A 191 -24.05 15.89 -3.81
CA ARG A 191 -23.46 15.87 -5.16
C ARG A 191 -23.15 14.46 -5.64
N PRO A 192 -24.15 13.59 -5.82
CA PRO A 192 -23.94 12.15 -6.00
C PRO A 192 -23.31 11.78 -7.35
N ILE A 193 -23.49 12.60 -8.40
CA ILE A 193 -23.04 12.28 -9.76
C ILE A 193 -21.60 12.78 -10.01
N GLY A 194 -21.35 14.08 -9.80
CA GLY A 194 -20.09 14.71 -10.13
C GLY A 194 -19.17 14.98 -8.95
N GLY A 195 -19.64 14.79 -7.72
CA GLY A 195 -18.89 15.07 -6.50
C GLY A 195 -18.59 16.56 -6.26
N TRP A 196 -17.64 16.81 -5.37
CA TRP A 196 -17.24 18.16 -4.96
C TRP A 196 -16.04 18.71 -5.72
N GLY A 197 -15.43 17.92 -6.58
CA GLY A 197 -14.21 18.24 -7.31
C GLY A 197 -13.00 17.42 -6.81
N TRP A 198 -12.03 17.23 -7.69
CA TRP A 198 -10.82 16.49 -7.36
C TRP A 198 -9.87 17.35 -6.53
N PHE A 199 -9.47 16.87 -5.36
CA PHE A 199 -8.53 17.54 -4.46
C PHE A 199 -7.33 16.63 -4.19
N ILE A 200 -6.17 17.24 -4.01
CA ILE A 200 -4.99 16.57 -3.40
C ILE A 200 -5.04 16.87 -1.90
N GLY A 201 -5.88 16.13 -1.17
CA GLY A 201 -6.29 16.44 0.19
C GLY A 201 -7.39 17.50 0.24
N TRP A 202 -8.29 17.40 1.21
CA TRP A 202 -9.40 18.33 1.35
C TRP A 202 -8.91 19.75 1.65
N PRO A 203 -9.53 20.77 1.05
CA PRO A 203 -9.16 22.16 1.29
C PRO A 203 -9.59 22.59 2.71
N THR A 204 -8.71 22.40 3.68
CA THR A 204 -8.96 22.68 5.11
C THR A 204 -9.13 24.16 5.46
N TRP A 205 -9.04 25.06 4.47
CA TRP A 205 -9.28 26.49 4.58
C TRP A 205 -10.65 26.92 4.02
N MET A 206 -11.46 25.97 3.54
CA MET A 206 -12.74 26.24 2.88
C MET A 206 -13.82 25.30 3.40
N GLU A 207 -15.01 25.87 3.71
CA GLU A 207 -16.18 25.05 4.05
C GLU A 207 -16.71 24.27 2.84
N PRO A 208 -17.25 23.07 3.06
CA PRO A 208 -17.50 22.41 4.35
C PRO A 208 -16.31 21.65 4.93
N PHE A 209 -15.17 21.63 4.27
CA PHE A 209 -14.02 20.79 4.64
C PHE A 209 -13.25 21.32 5.85
N ALA A 210 -13.26 22.64 6.08
CA ALA A 210 -12.55 23.29 7.19
C ALA A 210 -13.04 22.78 8.56
N SER A 211 -14.35 22.54 8.68
CA SER A 211 -15.01 22.15 9.93
C SER A 211 -15.55 20.70 9.92
N LEU A 212 -15.38 19.97 8.82
CA LEU A 212 -16.04 18.67 8.61
C LEU A 212 -15.72 17.65 9.71
N VAL A 213 -14.45 17.44 10.01
CA VAL A 213 -13.97 16.59 11.13
C VAL A 213 -12.69 17.19 11.68
N ILE A 214 -12.75 17.62 12.93
CA ILE A 214 -11.59 18.16 13.65
C ILE A 214 -10.96 17.05 14.51
N ARG A 215 -9.66 16.86 14.39
CA ARG A 215 -8.90 15.89 15.17
C ARG A 215 -8.72 16.37 16.62
N PRO A 216 -8.38 15.46 17.56
CA PRO A 216 -8.15 15.85 18.96
C PRO A 216 -7.08 16.91 19.18
N ASP A 217 -6.12 17.06 18.25
CA ASP A 217 -5.09 18.10 18.28
C ASP A 217 -5.54 19.43 17.65
N GLY A 218 -6.83 19.58 17.34
CA GLY A 218 -7.42 20.77 16.74
C GLY A 218 -7.22 20.92 15.24
N THR A 219 -6.58 19.96 14.56
CA THR A 219 -6.35 20.04 13.11
C THR A 219 -7.51 19.44 12.31
N PRO A 220 -7.90 20.05 11.18
CA PRO A 220 -8.89 19.48 10.29
C PRO A 220 -8.39 18.18 9.65
N THR A 221 -9.29 17.21 9.49
CA THR A 221 -9.02 16.02 8.68
C THR A 221 -9.02 16.41 7.20
N ASN A 222 -8.10 15.84 6.42
CA ASN A 222 -7.88 16.22 5.02
C ASN A 222 -8.11 15.09 4.01
N GLN A 223 -8.66 13.94 4.44
CA GLN A 223 -8.96 12.80 3.58
C GLN A 223 -9.92 11.80 4.25
N ALA A 224 -10.61 10.99 3.45
CA ALA A 224 -11.55 9.98 3.96
C ALA A 224 -10.86 8.71 4.52
N HIS A 225 -9.57 8.51 4.33
CA HIS A 225 -8.87 7.27 4.64
C HIS A 225 -9.54 6.01 4.04
N ASN A 226 -10.12 6.15 2.85
CA ASN A 226 -10.73 5.09 2.06
C ASN A 226 -10.88 5.58 0.62
N VAL A 227 -10.31 4.87 -0.35
CA VAL A 227 -10.32 5.26 -1.77
C VAL A 227 -11.73 5.44 -2.31
N TYR A 228 -12.63 4.56 -1.94
CA TYR A 228 -13.99 4.53 -2.50
C TYR A 228 -14.85 5.67 -1.95
N VAL A 229 -14.73 5.95 -0.65
CA VAL A 229 -15.40 7.10 0.01
C VAL A 229 -14.81 8.42 -0.50
N GLU A 230 -13.48 8.49 -0.64
CA GLU A 230 -12.78 9.66 -1.20
C GLU A 230 -13.23 9.93 -2.64
N ALA A 231 -13.25 8.89 -3.48
CA ALA A 231 -13.69 9.01 -4.86
C ALA A 231 -15.17 9.43 -4.97
N ALA A 232 -16.04 8.85 -4.13
CA ALA A 232 -17.45 9.23 -4.11
C ALA A 232 -17.65 10.70 -3.69
N LEU A 233 -16.85 11.20 -2.72
CA LEU A 233 -16.88 12.60 -2.33
C LEU A 233 -16.38 13.53 -3.44
N THR A 234 -15.23 13.18 -4.03
CA THR A 234 -14.54 14.09 -4.96
C THR A 234 -15.09 14.04 -6.38
N THR A 235 -15.47 12.86 -6.87
CA THR A 235 -15.90 12.63 -8.26
C THR A 235 -17.31 12.05 -8.41
N GLY A 236 -18.05 11.95 -7.31
CA GLY A 236 -19.36 11.33 -7.26
C GLY A 236 -19.32 9.81 -7.53
N PHE A 237 -20.50 9.19 -7.57
CA PHE A 237 -20.59 7.75 -7.81
C PHE A 237 -20.11 7.33 -9.21
N VAL A 238 -20.19 8.22 -10.20
CA VAL A 238 -19.69 7.93 -11.56
C VAL A 238 -18.19 7.76 -11.54
N GLY A 239 -17.44 8.74 -11.00
CA GLY A 239 -15.99 8.64 -10.90
C GLY A 239 -15.53 7.52 -9.95
N ALA A 240 -16.23 7.33 -8.83
CA ALA A 240 -15.96 6.21 -7.92
C ALA A 240 -16.11 4.85 -8.61
N ALA A 241 -17.16 4.67 -9.43
CA ALA A 241 -17.34 3.45 -10.21
C ALA A 241 -16.22 3.26 -11.24
N MET A 242 -15.83 4.31 -11.97
CA MET A 242 -14.73 4.25 -12.94
C MET A 242 -13.39 3.87 -12.27
N ILE A 243 -13.08 4.48 -11.13
CA ILE A 243 -11.87 4.17 -10.35
C ILE A 243 -11.90 2.72 -9.86
N THR A 244 -13.04 2.27 -9.33
CA THR A 244 -13.21 0.89 -8.88
C THR A 244 -13.00 -0.11 -10.02
N VAL A 245 -13.60 0.14 -11.19
CA VAL A 245 -13.41 -0.69 -12.38
C VAL A 245 -11.93 -0.70 -12.81
N ALA A 246 -11.25 0.47 -12.81
CA ALA A 246 -9.84 0.55 -13.17
C ALA A 246 -8.96 -0.27 -12.20
N ILE A 247 -9.22 -0.20 -10.89
CA ILE A 247 -8.48 -0.97 -9.87
C ILE A 247 -8.71 -2.48 -10.08
N VAL A 248 -9.97 -2.92 -10.17
CA VAL A 248 -10.33 -4.34 -10.30
C VAL A 248 -9.83 -4.91 -11.62
N TRP A 249 -9.95 -4.16 -12.71
CA TRP A 249 -9.44 -4.56 -14.02
C TRP A 249 -7.92 -4.70 -14.02
N THR A 250 -7.21 -3.73 -13.47
CA THR A 250 -5.74 -3.80 -13.35
C THR A 250 -5.33 -5.00 -12.50
N LEU A 251 -5.97 -5.21 -11.35
CA LEU A 251 -5.73 -6.36 -10.47
C LEU A 251 -5.92 -7.69 -11.23
N TYR A 252 -7.03 -7.84 -11.94
CA TYR A 252 -7.30 -9.03 -12.75
C TYR A 252 -6.19 -9.27 -13.79
N ARG A 253 -5.80 -8.22 -14.52
CA ARG A 253 -4.78 -8.31 -15.57
C ARG A 253 -3.40 -8.66 -15.02
N VAL A 254 -2.93 -8.01 -13.95
CA VAL A 254 -1.62 -8.31 -13.36
C VAL A 254 -1.56 -9.72 -12.77
N VAL A 255 -2.66 -10.21 -12.17
CA VAL A 255 -2.73 -11.59 -11.67
C VAL A 255 -2.66 -12.60 -12.81
N LYS A 256 -3.37 -12.35 -13.92
CA LYS A 256 -3.26 -13.22 -15.12
C LYS A 256 -1.85 -13.31 -15.64
N VAL A 257 -1.16 -12.17 -15.80
CA VAL A 257 0.24 -12.13 -16.27
C VAL A 257 1.16 -12.84 -15.27
N ALA A 258 1.01 -12.59 -13.97
CA ALA A 258 1.81 -13.25 -12.94
C ALA A 258 1.65 -14.78 -12.96
N VAL A 259 0.41 -15.28 -13.08
CA VAL A 259 0.13 -16.74 -13.14
C VAL A 259 0.71 -17.36 -14.41
N ALA A 260 0.65 -16.66 -15.55
CA ALA A 260 1.18 -17.15 -16.81
C ALA A 260 2.71 -17.30 -16.81
N HIS A 261 3.43 -16.40 -16.13
CA HIS A 261 4.89 -16.34 -16.16
C HIS A 261 5.57 -16.80 -14.86
N ILE A 262 4.82 -17.42 -13.95
CA ILE A 262 5.33 -17.73 -12.61
C ILE A 262 6.54 -18.67 -12.59
N ASP A 263 6.66 -19.54 -13.58
CA ASP A 263 7.76 -20.49 -13.65
C ASP A 263 9.03 -19.88 -14.24
N ASP A 264 8.87 -18.96 -15.18
CA ASP A 264 9.96 -18.44 -15.99
C ASP A 264 10.46 -17.07 -15.49
N ASN A 265 9.55 -16.19 -15.04
CA ASN A 265 9.88 -14.80 -14.79
C ASN A 265 9.16 -14.19 -13.58
N LEU A 266 9.79 -14.21 -12.41
CA LEU A 266 9.24 -13.58 -11.21
C LEU A 266 9.18 -12.06 -11.27
N TRP A 267 9.85 -11.41 -12.23
CA TRP A 267 9.73 -9.98 -12.43
C TRP A 267 8.31 -9.56 -12.82
N ASP A 268 7.60 -10.44 -13.54
CA ASP A 268 6.21 -10.24 -13.94
C ASP A 268 5.21 -10.44 -12.78
N VAL A 269 5.67 -11.00 -11.65
CA VAL A 269 4.89 -11.18 -10.43
C VAL A 269 4.89 -9.93 -9.55
N ILE A 270 5.97 -9.14 -9.57
CA ILE A 270 6.12 -7.95 -8.71
C ILE A 270 4.95 -6.97 -8.88
N PRO A 271 4.52 -6.59 -10.10
CA PRO A 271 3.37 -5.71 -10.30
C PRO A 271 2.08 -6.25 -9.68
N ALA A 272 1.87 -7.58 -9.72
CA ALA A 272 0.68 -8.18 -9.12
C ALA A 272 0.68 -8.03 -7.59
N VAL A 273 1.81 -8.29 -6.92
CA VAL A 273 1.91 -8.14 -5.46
C VAL A 273 1.76 -6.68 -5.04
N ILE A 274 2.34 -5.74 -5.80
CA ILE A 274 2.19 -4.30 -5.54
C ILE A 274 0.71 -3.88 -5.64
N ILE A 275 0.01 -4.26 -6.73
CA ILE A 275 -1.41 -3.91 -6.91
C ILE A 275 -2.28 -4.57 -5.84
N ILE A 276 -2.00 -5.79 -5.41
CA ILE A 276 -2.71 -6.45 -4.32
C ILE A 276 -2.50 -5.69 -3.00
N ALA A 277 -1.28 -5.28 -2.69
CA ALA A 277 -1.00 -4.46 -1.51
C ALA A 277 -1.76 -3.12 -1.56
N MET A 278 -1.77 -2.44 -2.72
CA MET A 278 -2.52 -1.21 -2.94
C MET A 278 -4.03 -1.42 -2.82
N PHE A 279 -4.55 -2.53 -3.37
CA PHE A 279 -5.97 -2.89 -3.26
C PHE A 279 -6.39 -3.11 -1.81
N ILE A 280 -5.60 -3.84 -1.02
CA ILE A 280 -5.88 -4.03 0.41
C ILE A 280 -5.87 -2.67 1.14
N GLN A 281 -4.89 -1.82 0.86
CA GLN A 281 -4.84 -0.49 1.47
C GLN A 281 -5.98 0.44 1.03
N SER A 282 -6.57 0.26 -0.15
CA SER A 282 -7.63 1.12 -0.66
C SER A 282 -8.87 1.18 0.26
N PHE A 283 -9.08 0.16 1.10
CA PHE A 283 -10.15 0.14 2.09
C PHE A 283 -9.84 0.94 3.37
N THR A 284 -8.58 1.28 3.58
CA THR A 284 -8.13 1.91 4.83
C THR A 284 -7.33 3.19 4.64
N GLU A 285 -6.96 3.53 3.40
CA GLU A 285 -6.21 4.73 3.04
C GLU A 285 -6.68 5.27 1.69
N SER A 286 -6.73 6.60 1.53
CA SER A 286 -7.10 7.25 0.24
C SER A 286 -5.90 7.40 -0.71
N ARG A 287 -4.70 7.03 -0.29
CA ARG A 287 -3.43 7.35 -0.95
C ARG A 287 -3.25 6.78 -2.35
N LEU A 288 -3.99 5.71 -2.72
CA LEU A 288 -3.95 5.22 -4.11
C LEU A 288 -4.34 6.31 -5.12
N LEU A 289 -5.18 7.25 -4.72
CA LEU A 289 -5.65 8.35 -5.57
C LEU A 289 -4.65 9.51 -5.65
N PHE A 290 -3.57 9.50 -4.86
CA PHE A 290 -2.70 10.65 -4.69
C PHE A 290 -1.23 10.27 -4.86
N GLU A 291 -0.42 11.28 -5.20
CA GLU A 291 1.04 11.23 -5.12
C GLU A 291 1.69 10.04 -5.88
N GLY A 292 2.75 9.51 -5.30
CA GLY A 292 3.51 8.39 -5.87
C GLY A 292 2.72 7.10 -6.04
N ASN A 293 1.70 6.86 -5.21
CA ASN A 293 0.86 5.66 -5.34
C ASN A 293 -0.01 5.71 -6.61
N TRP A 294 -0.57 6.86 -6.94
CA TRP A 294 -1.31 7.04 -8.20
C TRP A 294 -0.38 6.84 -9.41
N MET A 295 0.81 7.45 -9.37
CA MET A 295 1.82 7.26 -10.41
C MET A 295 2.18 5.78 -10.57
N LEU A 296 2.46 5.07 -9.48
CA LEU A 296 2.81 3.65 -9.50
C LEU A 296 1.66 2.79 -10.03
N PHE A 297 0.42 3.10 -9.65
CA PHE A 297 -0.77 2.43 -10.18
C PHE A 297 -0.90 2.61 -11.69
N VAL A 298 -0.79 3.84 -12.19
CA VAL A 298 -0.88 4.15 -13.63
C VAL A 298 0.25 3.49 -14.42
N MET A 299 1.49 3.50 -13.88
CA MET A 299 2.62 2.83 -14.50
C MET A 299 2.38 1.32 -14.64
N ILE A 300 1.87 0.66 -13.60
CA ILE A 300 1.57 -0.77 -13.63
C ILE A 300 0.38 -1.06 -14.55
N ALA A 301 -0.67 -0.24 -14.53
CA ALA A 301 -1.83 -0.39 -15.41
C ALA A 301 -1.44 -0.27 -16.88
N THR A 302 -0.54 0.67 -17.21
CA THR A 302 0.01 0.82 -18.56
C THR A 302 0.91 -0.35 -18.95
N TRP A 303 1.80 -0.74 -18.04
CA TRP A 303 2.70 -1.88 -18.26
C TRP A 303 1.91 -3.16 -18.55
N VAL A 304 0.88 -3.47 -17.78
CA VAL A 304 0.11 -4.70 -17.97
C VAL A 304 -0.74 -4.68 -19.24
N LYS A 305 -1.15 -3.49 -19.72
CA LYS A 305 -1.81 -3.36 -21.02
C LYS A 305 -0.87 -3.81 -22.12
N VAL A 306 0.33 -3.25 -22.18
CA VAL A 306 1.35 -3.58 -23.20
C VAL A 306 1.79 -5.04 -23.08
N ARG A 307 2.07 -5.52 -21.87
CA ARG A 307 2.53 -6.90 -21.62
C ARG A 307 1.48 -7.95 -21.94
N GLY A 308 0.22 -7.67 -21.68
CA GLY A 308 -0.88 -8.59 -21.96
C GLY A 308 -1.35 -8.65 -23.41
N GLU A 309 -0.85 -7.77 -24.27
CA GLU A 309 -1.07 -7.80 -25.72
C GLU A 309 -0.06 -8.70 -26.45
N VAL A 310 1.09 -9.01 -25.80
CA VAL A 310 2.04 -10.00 -26.31
C VAL A 310 1.40 -11.38 -26.17
N PRO A 311 1.21 -12.15 -27.25
CA PRO A 311 0.68 -13.50 -27.17
C PRO A 311 1.54 -14.32 -26.21
N VAL A 312 0.90 -14.92 -25.19
CA VAL A 312 1.57 -15.90 -24.33
C VAL A 312 1.79 -17.13 -25.21
N VAL A 313 2.99 -17.26 -25.75
CA VAL A 313 3.39 -18.52 -26.41
C VAL A 313 3.62 -19.51 -25.28
N TRP A 314 2.64 -20.36 -25.06
CA TRP A 314 2.74 -21.43 -24.05
C TRP A 314 3.89 -22.37 -24.43
N PRO A 315 4.84 -22.67 -23.54
CA PRO A 315 5.99 -23.54 -23.86
C PRO A 315 5.64 -24.96 -24.27
N SER A 316 4.38 -25.39 -24.06
CA SER A 316 3.92 -26.75 -24.42
C SER A 316 3.99 -27.08 -25.89
N ALA A 317 3.93 -26.09 -26.79
CA ALA A 317 4.06 -26.33 -28.23
C ALA A 317 5.52 -26.47 -28.69
N ALA A 318 6.49 -25.93 -27.96
CA ALA A 318 7.90 -25.97 -28.33
C ALA A 318 8.62 -27.25 -27.90
N ARG A 319 8.15 -27.97 -26.90
CA ARG A 319 8.77 -29.23 -26.43
C ARG A 319 8.38 -30.45 -27.27
N GLN A 320 7.25 -30.42 -27.96
CA GLN A 320 6.85 -31.58 -28.80
C GLN A 320 7.60 -31.65 -30.13
N HIS A 321 8.24 -30.59 -30.60
CA HIS A 321 9.02 -30.62 -31.86
C HIS A 321 10.49 -31.00 -31.70
N LEU A 322 11.01 -31.08 -30.47
CA LEU A 322 12.39 -31.47 -30.22
C LEU A 322 12.57 -32.96 -29.79
N GLU A 323 11.47 -33.67 -29.56
CA GLU A 323 11.53 -35.12 -29.24
C GLU A 323 11.33 -36.04 -30.50
N TYR A 324 11.16 -35.45 -31.69
CA TYR A 324 10.96 -36.20 -32.95
C TYR A 324 11.89 -35.76 -34.09
N SER A 325 13.04 -35.12 -33.77
CA SER A 325 14.08 -34.81 -34.78
C SER A 325 15.40 -35.50 -34.44
#